data_2f4333eba0f8d40c526caaaf44028a82
#
_entry.id   2f4333eba0f8d40c526caaaf44028a82
#
_cell.length_a   1.000
_cell.length_b   1.000
_cell.length_c   1.000
_cell.angle_alpha   90.00
_cell.angle_beta   90.00
_cell.angle_gamma   90.00
#
_symmetry.space_group_name_H-M   'P 1'
#
loop_
_entity.id
_entity.type
_entity.pdbx_description
1 polymer ?
#
loop_
_entity_poly.entity_id
_entity_poly.type
_entity_poly.pdbx_seq_one_letter_code
_entity_poly.pdbx_strand_id
1 'polypeptide(L)'
;MVNVVCAVPECSNTLPKGQRKFCSPKCRQLVDKRKSRAKEKGEVYLLPEKKSNTKAKKPKKQTKAEDGRASARRGPKYENFIAEGIVHEVLDDEITRDDAADLLKVSKAQISRFLSAYQEDLEYEKAQADWEIPDAAIESLDSFKTFRDRYFLTERGIPFETAPFHENWIKQINNSIDTGGQLLIMSPPRHGKTELLIHFAIYRICKNPNIRIMWVGGNEDIAKNSVSSVLDTLESNARLKEDFCGPMGSFKPRTRTGKSWSKNGFTVSTRTVHGIKSPTMIGIGKGGKILSRDCDIIIADDIEDHASTAQPRARRNTKTWWTTTLASRKEEHTSIIVIGSRQHPEDLYSALIDNEAWENIVEEAHDSSCTIPELEEE
;
A
#
# COMPACT_ATOMS: atom_id res chain seq x y z
N MET A 1 27.76 -7.69 5.32
CA MET A 1 26.88 -8.78 5.81
C MET A 1 27.53 -9.32 7.08
N VAL A 2 26.83 -9.27 8.19
CA VAL A 2 27.32 -9.84 9.45
C VAL A 2 27.12 -11.35 9.34
N ASN A 3 28.21 -12.11 9.40
CA ASN A 3 28.14 -13.57 9.44
C ASN A 3 27.60 -13.99 10.82
N VAL A 4 26.34 -14.31 10.88
CA VAL A 4 25.71 -14.79 12.12
C VAL A 4 26.13 -16.24 12.35
N VAL A 5 26.71 -16.53 13.50
CA VAL A 5 27.22 -17.86 13.86
C VAL A 5 26.15 -18.63 14.60
N CYS A 6 26.16 -19.96 14.47
CA CYS A 6 25.23 -20.86 15.15
C CYS A 6 25.20 -20.63 16.68
N ALA A 7 24.02 -20.67 17.29
CA ALA A 7 23.85 -20.43 18.72
C ALA A 7 24.37 -21.57 19.64
N VAL A 8 24.76 -22.72 19.09
CA VAL A 8 25.40 -23.80 19.86
C VAL A 8 26.85 -23.41 20.17
N PRO A 9 27.27 -23.40 21.44
CA PRO A 9 28.61 -22.93 21.85
C PRO A 9 29.76 -23.64 21.15
N GLU A 10 29.65 -24.94 20.95
CA GLU A 10 30.69 -25.79 20.33
C GLU A 10 30.64 -25.78 18.79
N CYS A 11 29.69 -25.08 18.21
CA CYS A 11 29.51 -25.00 16.76
C CYS A 11 30.10 -23.70 16.20
N SER A 12 31.08 -23.80 15.31
CA SER A 12 31.70 -22.65 14.65
C SER A 12 31.07 -22.29 13.30
N ASN A 13 30.04 -23.05 12.84
CA ASN A 13 29.44 -22.84 11.54
C ASN A 13 28.64 -21.55 11.48
N THR A 14 28.74 -20.85 10.35
CA THR A 14 27.86 -19.72 10.03
C THR A 14 26.44 -20.19 9.68
N LEU A 15 25.45 -19.35 9.95
CA LEU A 15 24.07 -19.67 9.62
C LEU A 15 23.81 -19.59 8.11
N PRO A 16 23.17 -20.58 7.50
CA PRO A 16 22.67 -20.49 6.13
C PRO A 16 21.69 -19.32 5.97
N LYS A 17 21.56 -18.80 4.73
CA LYS A 17 20.57 -17.74 4.41
C LYS A 17 19.17 -18.20 4.84
N GLY A 18 18.52 -17.38 5.64
CA GLY A 18 17.15 -17.64 6.13
C GLY A 18 17.06 -18.31 7.51
N GLN A 19 18.19 -18.78 8.09
CA GLN A 19 18.19 -19.33 9.45
C GLN A 19 18.64 -18.29 10.47
N ARG A 20 17.91 -18.20 11.60
CA ARG A 20 18.16 -17.15 12.61
C ARG A 20 18.92 -17.63 13.85
N LYS A 21 19.02 -18.92 14.09
CA LYS A 21 19.50 -19.42 15.39
C LYS A 21 20.43 -20.65 15.31
N PHE A 22 20.19 -21.60 14.42
CA PHE A 22 20.94 -22.85 14.30
C PHE A 22 21.33 -23.13 12.85
N CYS A 23 22.56 -23.63 12.63
CA CYS A 23 23.07 -23.92 11.29
C CYS A 23 22.54 -25.25 10.69
N SER A 24 22.01 -26.13 11.53
CA SER A 24 21.49 -27.44 11.12
C SER A 24 20.43 -27.98 12.11
N PRO A 25 19.60 -28.94 11.67
CA PRO A 25 18.68 -29.67 12.57
C PRO A 25 19.39 -30.37 13.74
N LYS A 26 20.62 -30.87 13.53
CA LYS A 26 21.42 -31.51 14.60
C LYS A 26 21.75 -30.51 15.72
N CYS A 27 22.13 -29.27 15.37
CA CYS A 27 22.38 -28.23 16.38
C CYS A 27 21.14 -27.86 17.16
N ARG A 28 19.97 -27.83 16.52
CA ARG A 28 18.68 -27.60 17.18
C ARG A 28 18.35 -28.74 18.16
N GLN A 29 18.46 -29.98 17.71
CA GLN A 29 18.20 -31.17 18.55
C GLN A 29 19.13 -31.23 19.78
N LEU A 30 20.41 -30.83 19.64
CA LEU A 30 21.35 -30.78 20.75
C LEU A 30 20.89 -29.80 21.85
N VAL A 31 20.42 -28.63 21.47
CA VAL A 31 19.90 -27.64 22.42
C VAL A 31 18.60 -28.11 23.05
N ASP A 32 17.70 -28.73 22.28
CA ASP A 32 16.43 -29.25 22.78
C ASP A 32 16.67 -30.39 23.79
N LYS A 33 17.63 -31.30 23.53
CA LYS A 33 18.05 -32.34 24.50
C LYS A 33 18.63 -31.74 25.80
N ARG A 34 19.43 -30.65 25.69
CA ARG A 34 19.99 -29.97 26.88
C ARG A 34 18.90 -29.28 27.69
N LYS A 35 17.91 -28.67 27.05
CA LYS A 35 16.75 -28.09 27.71
C LYS A 35 15.91 -29.11 28.44
N SER A 36 15.64 -30.29 27.82
CA SER A 36 14.90 -31.37 28.47
C SER A 36 15.63 -31.90 29.72
N ARG A 37 16.95 -32.11 29.63
CA ARG A 37 17.76 -32.55 30.80
C ARG A 37 17.82 -31.52 31.92
N ALA A 38 17.88 -30.24 31.59
CA ALA A 38 17.83 -29.17 32.59
C ALA A 38 16.47 -29.10 33.28
N LYS A 39 15.37 -29.26 32.50
CA LYS A 39 14.00 -29.33 33.04
C LYS A 39 13.79 -30.52 33.99
N GLU A 40 14.36 -31.69 33.65
CA GLU A 40 14.33 -32.87 34.52
C GLU A 40 15.06 -32.66 35.87
N LYS A 41 16.07 -31.77 35.88
CA LYS A 41 16.83 -31.37 37.07
C LYS A 41 16.28 -30.14 37.80
N GLY A 42 15.19 -29.54 37.31
CA GLY A 42 14.62 -28.33 37.88
C GLY A 42 15.43 -27.04 37.55
N GLU A 43 16.36 -27.12 36.56
CA GLU A 43 17.23 -26.03 36.16
C GLU A 43 16.74 -25.34 34.89
N VAL A 44 17.01 -24.02 34.76
CA VAL A 44 16.68 -23.27 33.52
C VAL A 44 17.93 -23.25 32.62
N TYR A 45 17.86 -23.92 31.48
CA TYR A 45 18.93 -23.88 30.48
C TYR A 45 18.90 -22.58 29.69
N LEU A 46 19.90 -21.72 29.92
CA LEU A 46 20.14 -20.51 29.13
C LEU A 46 21.22 -20.77 28.11
N LEU A 47 20.99 -20.36 26.86
CA LEU A 47 22.05 -20.36 25.83
C LEU A 47 23.13 -19.35 26.22
N PRO A 48 24.41 -19.73 26.35
CA PRO A 48 25.46 -18.78 26.69
C PRO A 48 25.63 -17.74 25.58
N GLU A 49 25.79 -16.47 25.98
CA GLU A 49 26.05 -15.39 25.04
C GLU A 49 27.45 -15.54 24.41
N LYS A 50 27.50 -15.64 23.09
CA LYS A 50 28.78 -15.61 22.37
C LYS A 50 29.28 -14.17 22.26
N LYS A 51 30.49 -13.89 22.80
CA LYS A 51 31.17 -12.62 22.56
C LYS A 51 31.43 -12.46 21.06
N SER A 52 30.93 -11.39 20.47
CA SER A 52 31.13 -11.07 19.05
C SER A 52 32.59 -10.68 18.79
N ASN A 53 33.30 -11.46 17.97
CA ASN A 53 34.60 -11.09 17.44
C ASN A 53 34.42 -10.14 16.25
N THR A 54 34.30 -8.86 16.53
CA THR A 54 34.28 -7.81 15.49
C THR A 54 35.69 -7.38 15.15
N LYS A 55 36.26 -7.96 14.08
CA LYS A 55 37.39 -7.31 13.38
C LYS A 55 36.83 -6.19 12.51
N ALA A 56 37.15 -4.95 12.86
CA ALA A 56 36.78 -3.76 12.14
C ALA A 56 37.29 -3.79 10.69
N LYS A 57 36.39 -3.75 9.71
CA LYS A 57 36.70 -3.48 8.31
C LYS A 57 36.62 -1.98 8.07
N LYS A 58 37.69 -1.38 7.50
CA LYS A 58 37.77 0.00 7.08
C LYS A 58 36.60 0.37 6.15
N PRO A 59 36.01 1.59 6.27
CA PRO A 59 34.86 1.98 5.48
C PRO A 59 35.23 2.21 4.01
N LYS A 60 34.42 1.64 3.09
CA LYS A 60 34.45 1.96 1.67
C LYS A 60 33.81 3.35 1.47
N LYS A 61 34.47 4.22 0.70
CA LYS A 61 33.95 5.51 0.27
C LYS A 61 32.62 5.33 -0.45
N GLN A 62 31.57 5.91 0.09
CA GLN A 62 30.25 6.00 -0.56
C GLN A 62 30.23 7.20 -1.50
N THR A 63 29.79 6.99 -2.73
CA THR A 63 29.41 8.03 -3.67
C THR A 63 28.12 8.71 -3.23
N LYS A 64 28.10 10.02 -3.23
CA LYS A 64 27.00 10.87 -2.76
C LYS A 64 25.81 10.78 -3.70
N ALA A 65 24.65 10.33 -3.19
CA ALA A 65 23.33 10.62 -3.76
C ALA A 65 22.67 11.66 -2.84
N GLU A 66 22.09 12.70 -3.44
CA GLU A 66 21.55 13.86 -2.70
C GLU A 66 20.34 13.57 -1.83
N ASP A 67 19.61 12.47 -2.07
CA ASP A 67 18.45 12.05 -1.27
C ASP A 67 18.78 11.45 0.12
N GLY A 68 20.05 11.15 0.40
CA GLY A 68 20.48 10.57 1.68
C GLY A 68 20.62 11.58 2.83
N ARG A 69 20.53 12.89 2.58
CA ARG A 69 20.81 13.90 3.60
C ARG A 69 19.65 14.10 4.59
N ALA A 70 18.40 13.95 4.16
CA ALA A 70 17.24 14.14 5.02
C ALA A 70 17.05 12.95 6.00
N SER A 71 17.27 11.70 5.56
CA SER A 71 17.10 10.53 6.41
C SER A 71 18.22 10.35 7.46
N ALA A 72 19.43 10.89 7.20
CA ALA A 72 20.53 10.85 8.16
C ALA A 72 20.37 11.86 9.31
N ARG A 73 19.50 12.85 9.17
CA ARG A 73 19.21 13.87 10.18
C ARG A 73 18.29 13.35 11.29
N ARG A 74 17.46 12.34 11.00
CA ARG A 74 16.42 11.81 11.86
C ARG A 74 16.66 10.30 12.07
N GLY A 75 17.07 9.88 13.20
CA GLY A 75 17.31 8.50 13.59
C GLY A 75 16.88 8.29 15.04
N PRO A 76 17.01 7.09 15.62
CA PRO A 76 16.61 6.84 17.00
C PRO A 76 17.16 7.86 18.00
N LYS A 77 18.32 8.42 17.72
CA LYS A 77 18.92 9.47 18.55
C LYS A 77 18.22 10.84 18.46
N TYR A 78 17.62 11.14 17.32
CA TYR A 78 16.76 12.31 17.17
C TYR A 78 15.44 12.11 17.90
N GLU A 79 14.90 10.90 17.90
CA GLU A 79 13.69 10.56 18.66
C GLU A 79 13.93 10.72 20.16
N ASN A 80 15.06 10.25 20.65
CA ASN A 80 15.45 10.45 22.04
C ASN A 80 15.65 11.93 22.38
N PHE A 81 16.26 12.71 21.49
CA PHE A 81 16.43 14.15 21.63
C PHE A 81 15.10 14.89 21.88
N ILE A 82 14.02 14.44 21.23
CA ILE A 82 12.68 14.97 21.44
C ILE A 82 11.99 14.34 22.66
N ALA A 83 11.98 13.00 22.73
CA ALA A 83 11.22 12.25 23.74
C ALA A 83 11.77 12.45 25.17
N GLU A 84 13.06 12.64 25.32
CA GLU A 84 13.73 12.91 26.61
C GLU A 84 13.70 14.41 27.00
N GLY A 85 13.07 15.26 26.16
CA GLY A 85 12.96 16.70 26.44
C GLY A 85 14.23 17.51 26.19
N ILE A 86 15.34 16.87 25.82
CA ILE A 86 16.66 17.51 25.63
C ILE A 86 16.59 18.68 24.63
N VAL A 87 15.67 18.62 23.65
CA VAL A 87 15.45 19.70 22.68
C VAL A 87 15.02 21.00 23.38
N HIS A 88 14.13 20.90 24.38
CA HIS A 88 13.64 22.07 25.12
C HIS A 88 14.72 22.61 26.06
N GLU A 89 15.43 21.74 26.76
CA GLU A 89 16.55 22.15 27.64
C GLU A 89 17.64 22.91 26.85
N VAL A 90 17.92 22.51 25.59
CA VAL A 90 18.87 23.23 24.72
C VAL A 90 18.29 24.53 24.19
N LEU A 91 16.98 24.60 23.88
CA LEU A 91 16.33 25.80 23.38
C LEU A 91 16.13 26.86 24.48
N ASP A 92 15.94 26.42 25.73
CA ASP A 92 15.74 27.25 26.89
C ASP A 92 17.07 27.63 27.58
N ASP A 93 18.22 27.27 26.95
CA ASP A 93 19.59 27.50 27.43
C ASP A 93 19.87 26.86 28.82
N GLU A 94 19.11 25.84 29.21
CA GLU A 94 19.32 25.08 30.45
C GLU A 94 20.55 24.18 30.36
N ILE A 95 20.81 23.60 29.18
CA ILE A 95 22.03 22.84 28.86
C ILE A 95 22.66 23.33 27.60
N THR A 96 23.99 23.16 27.47
CA THR A 96 24.70 23.50 26.23
C THR A 96 24.55 22.43 25.16
N ARG A 97 24.83 22.80 23.90
CA ARG A 97 24.88 21.81 22.79
C ARG A 97 25.96 20.76 22.99
N ASP A 98 26.98 21.03 23.77
CA ASP A 98 28.03 20.09 24.10
C ASP A 98 27.51 19.07 25.13
N ASP A 99 26.80 19.52 26.16
CA ASP A 99 26.14 18.64 27.14
C ASP A 99 25.11 17.73 26.48
N ALA A 100 24.27 18.26 25.60
CA ALA A 100 23.31 17.48 24.82
C ALA A 100 24.01 16.45 23.89
N ALA A 101 25.18 16.81 23.35
CA ALA A 101 25.97 15.92 22.53
C ALA A 101 26.54 14.73 23.33
N ASP A 102 27.00 14.99 24.53
CA ASP A 102 27.51 13.98 25.46
C ASP A 102 26.38 13.06 25.96
N LEU A 103 25.23 13.61 26.36
CA LEU A 103 24.04 12.84 26.77
C LEU A 103 23.63 11.83 25.72
N LEU A 104 23.50 12.27 24.47
CA LEU A 104 23.07 11.42 23.34
C LEU A 104 24.20 10.62 22.69
N LYS A 105 25.45 10.83 23.11
CA LYS A 105 26.66 10.26 22.50
C LYS A 105 26.71 10.51 20.98
N VAL A 106 26.57 11.76 20.59
CA VAL A 106 26.64 12.27 19.23
C VAL A 106 27.60 13.45 19.13
N SER A 107 27.86 13.96 17.94
CA SER A 107 28.68 15.18 17.79
C SER A 107 27.82 16.45 17.97
N LYS A 108 28.44 17.55 18.42
CA LYS A 108 27.82 18.87 18.50
C LYS A 108 27.19 19.31 17.17
N ALA A 109 27.86 18.99 16.05
CA ALA A 109 27.31 19.25 14.70
C ALA A 109 26.00 18.45 14.45
N GLN A 110 25.86 17.31 15.08
CA GLN A 110 24.63 16.49 14.98
C GLN A 110 23.50 17.08 15.82
N ILE A 111 23.77 17.64 17.01
CA ILE A 111 22.80 18.39 17.80
C ILE A 111 22.29 19.61 17.02
N SER A 112 23.18 20.39 16.39
CA SER A 112 22.76 21.52 15.55
C SER A 112 21.83 21.08 14.41
N ARG A 113 22.07 19.92 13.80
CA ARG A 113 21.18 19.34 12.78
C ARG A 113 19.85 18.88 13.38
N PHE A 114 19.86 18.36 14.59
CA PHE A 114 18.63 17.96 15.29
C PHE A 114 17.77 19.18 15.63
N LEU A 115 18.36 20.27 16.10
CA LEU A 115 17.65 21.53 16.36
C LEU A 115 17.04 22.11 15.07
N SER A 116 17.81 22.18 13.99
CA SER A 116 17.28 22.65 12.70
C SER A 116 16.13 21.77 12.20
N ALA A 117 16.25 20.44 12.35
CA ALA A 117 15.17 19.51 11.96
C ALA A 117 13.93 19.66 12.85
N TYR A 118 14.09 19.96 14.13
CA TYR A 118 12.97 20.24 15.05
C TYR A 118 12.24 21.53 14.73
N GLN A 119 12.99 22.59 14.42
CA GLN A 119 12.41 23.86 13.96
C GLN A 119 11.63 23.70 12.65
N GLU A 120 12.22 22.99 11.67
CA GLU A 120 11.52 22.63 10.43
C GLU A 120 10.22 21.82 10.68
N ASP A 121 10.24 20.92 11.68
CA ASP A 121 9.05 20.13 12.07
C ASP A 121 7.98 21.02 12.73
N LEU A 122 8.38 21.97 13.60
CA LEU A 122 7.44 22.90 14.25
C LEU A 122 6.79 23.87 13.25
N GLU A 123 7.58 24.45 12.33
CA GLU A 123 7.06 25.32 11.28
C GLU A 123 6.08 24.57 10.38
N TYR A 124 6.40 23.31 10.07
CA TYR A 124 5.53 22.43 9.33
C TYR A 124 4.21 22.13 10.08
N GLU A 125 4.28 21.78 11.37
CA GLU A 125 3.09 21.50 12.19
C GLU A 125 2.17 22.72 12.28
N LYS A 126 2.74 23.93 12.46
CA LYS A 126 1.99 25.19 12.43
C LYS A 126 1.31 25.43 11.09
N ALA A 127 2.09 25.35 10.01
CA ALA A 127 1.55 25.53 8.66
C ALA A 127 0.46 24.50 8.34
N GLN A 128 0.56 23.28 8.85
CA GLN A 128 -0.45 22.26 8.67
C GLN A 128 -1.70 22.49 9.51
N ALA A 129 -1.56 23.04 10.71
CA ALA A 129 -2.70 23.35 11.59
C ALA A 129 -3.57 24.48 11.02
N ASP A 130 -2.96 25.42 10.31
CA ASP A 130 -3.64 26.58 9.70
C ASP A 130 -4.12 26.29 8.26
N TRP A 131 -3.76 25.11 7.70
CA TRP A 131 -4.12 24.80 6.33
C TRP A 131 -5.47 24.09 6.23
N GLU A 132 -6.30 24.59 5.34
CA GLU A 132 -7.58 24.00 4.97
C GLU A 132 -7.58 23.60 3.49
N ILE A 133 -8.34 22.57 3.16
CA ILE A 133 -8.53 22.17 1.76
C ILE A 133 -9.25 23.32 1.04
N PRO A 134 -8.75 23.80 -0.12
CA PRO A 134 -9.39 24.87 -0.86
C PRO A 134 -10.85 24.56 -1.24
N ASP A 135 -11.76 25.53 -1.17
CA ASP A 135 -13.19 25.35 -1.47
C ASP A 135 -13.43 24.67 -2.82
N ALA A 136 -12.70 25.09 -3.86
CA ALA A 136 -12.81 24.47 -5.18
C ALA A 136 -12.34 23.01 -5.24
N ALA A 137 -11.48 22.56 -4.30
CA ALA A 137 -11.12 21.18 -4.17
C ALA A 137 -12.21 20.39 -3.41
N ILE A 138 -12.82 21.01 -2.38
CA ILE A 138 -13.97 20.43 -1.66
C ILE A 138 -15.14 20.25 -2.63
N GLU A 139 -15.52 21.27 -3.40
CA GLU A 139 -16.58 21.21 -4.42
C GLU A 139 -16.31 20.11 -5.46
N SER A 140 -15.06 19.87 -5.80
CA SER A 140 -14.69 18.80 -6.73
C SER A 140 -15.00 17.40 -6.18
N LEU A 141 -15.10 17.23 -4.86
CA LEU A 141 -15.42 15.97 -4.22
C LEU A 141 -16.93 15.64 -4.22
N ASP A 142 -17.80 16.56 -4.61
CA ASP A 142 -19.23 16.34 -4.69
C ASP A 142 -19.58 15.36 -5.83
N SER A 143 -18.80 15.40 -6.93
CA SER A 143 -19.01 14.55 -8.09
C SER A 143 -17.68 14.00 -8.62
N PHE A 144 -17.65 12.69 -8.88
CA PHE A 144 -16.50 12.07 -9.53
C PHE A 144 -16.16 12.71 -10.88
N LYS A 145 -17.18 13.10 -11.66
CA LYS A 145 -16.95 13.78 -12.95
C LYS A 145 -16.24 15.11 -12.76
N THR A 146 -16.71 15.95 -11.84
CA THR A 146 -16.07 17.25 -11.53
C THR A 146 -14.65 17.06 -11.05
N PHE A 147 -14.40 16.07 -10.18
CA PHE A 147 -13.06 15.70 -9.73
C PHE A 147 -12.19 15.25 -10.90
N ARG A 148 -12.68 14.37 -11.76
CA ARG A 148 -11.96 13.86 -12.91
C ARG A 148 -11.59 14.99 -13.88
N ASP A 149 -12.52 15.85 -14.22
CA ASP A 149 -12.29 17.01 -15.12
C ASP A 149 -11.25 17.98 -14.55
N ARG A 150 -11.19 18.13 -13.21
CA ARG A 150 -10.25 19.02 -12.54
C ARG A 150 -8.84 18.47 -12.48
N TYR A 151 -8.65 17.19 -12.22
CA TYR A 151 -7.35 16.61 -11.88
C TYR A 151 -6.75 15.70 -12.94
N PHE A 152 -7.51 15.21 -13.89
CA PHE A 152 -7.01 14.27 -14.89
C PHE A 152 -7.15 14.85 -16.29
N LEU A 153 -5.99 15.02 -16.90
CA LEU A 153 -5.89 15.52 -18.27
C LEU A 153 -5.25 14.44 -19.15
N THR A 154 -5.71 14.37 -20.38
CA THR A 154 -5.08 13.55 -21.41
C THR A 154 -3.67 14.11 -21.73
N GLU A 155 -2.88 13.35 -22.49
CA GLU A 155 -1.57 13.80 -22.98
C GLU A 155 -1.64 15.15 -23.76
N ARG A 156 -2.81 15.49 -24.26
CA ARG A 156 -3.07 16.75 -24.98
C ARG A 156 -3.48 17.90 -24.05
N GLY A 157 -3.52 17.68 -22.73
CA GLY A 157 -3.90 18.68 -21.74
C GLY A 157 -5.41 19.01 -21.70
N ILE A 158 -6.26 18.14 -22.25
CA ILE A 158 -7.73 18.26 -22.17
C ILE A 158 -8.28 17.24 -21.16
N PRO A 159 -9.41 17.54 -20.49
CA PRO A 159 -10.05 16.57 -19.59
C PRO A 159 -10.39 15.27 -20.30
N PHE A 160 -10.35 14.15 -19.54
CA PHE A 160 -10.83 12.87 -20.05
C PHE A 160 -12.34 12.94 -20.28
N GLU A 161 -12.79 12.50 -21.43
CA GLU A 161 -14.20 12.34 -21.70
C GLU A 161 -14.80 11.29 -20.76
N THR A 162 -15.92 11.64 -20.10
CA THR A 162 -16.69 10.72 -19.28
C THR A 162 -17.97 10.41 -20.02
N ALA A 163 -17.99 9.26 -20.69
CA ALA A 163 -19.16 8.82 -21.46
C ALA A 163 -20.37 8.57 -20.54
N PRO A 164 -21.61 8.63 -21.03
CA PRO A 164 -22.82 8.40 -20.23
C PRO A 164 -22.81 7.05 -19.48
N PHE A 165 -22.28 5.99 -20.09
CA PHE A 165 -22.16 4.69 -19.43
C PHE A 165 -21.13 4.73 -18.28
N HIS A 166 -20.04 5.52 -18.37
CA HIS A 166 -19.13 5.75 -17.25
C HIS A 166 -19.83 6.46 -16.07
N GLU A 167 -20.68 7.45 -16.35
CA GLU A 167 -21.45 8.14 -15.31
C GLU A 167 -22.40 7.17 -14.61
N ASN A 168 -23.06 6.29 -15.38
CA ASN A 168 -23.90 5.24 -14.82
C ASN A 168 -23.08 4.26 -13.95
N TRP A 169 -21.93 3.78 -14.42
CA TRP A 169 -21.05 2.90 -13.63
C TRP A 169 -20.67 3.55 -12.30
N ILE A 170 -20.22 4.80 -12.32
CA ILE A 170 -19.81 5.52 -11.12
C ILE A 170 -20.98 5.73 -10.16
N LYS A 171 -22.16 6.02 -10.67
CA LYS A 171 -23.38 6.10 -9.86
C LYS A 171 -23.65 4.77 -9.14
N GLN A 172 -23.61 3.66 -9.84
CA GLN A 172 -23.85 2.33 -9.25
C GLN A 172 -22.72 1.90 -8.32
N ILE A 173 -21.46 2.22 -8.64
CA ILE A 173 -20.31 1.98 -7.75
C ILE A 173 -20.51 2.73 -6.43
N ASN A 174 -20.87 4.01 -6.47
CA ASN A 174 -21.13 4.78 -5.25
C ASN A 174 -22.29 4.20 -4.44
N ASN A 175 -23.42 3.85 -5.08
CA ASN A 175 -24.53 3.19 -4.41
C ASN A 175 -24.09 1.88 -3.72
N SER A 176 -23.32 1.04 -4.41
CA SER A 176 -22.78 -0.20 -3.86
C SER A 176 -21.85 0.06 -2.67
N ILE A 177 -21.05 1.12 -2.72
CA ILE A 177 -20.18 1.49 -1.59
C ILE A 177 -20.98 1.97 -0.40
N ASP A 178 -22.01 2.77 -0.61
CA ASP A 178 -22.83 3.32 0.45
C ASP A 178 -23.67 2.23 1.18
N THR A 179 -23.97 1.12 0.49
CA THR A 179 -24.74 -0.01 1.03
C THR A 179 -23.90 -1.20 1.47
N GLY A 180 -22.58 -1.19 1.27
CA GLY A 180 -21.73 -2.37 1.46
C GLY A 180 -22.07 -3.50 0.46
N GLY A 181 -22.51 -3.12 -0.75
CA GLY A 181 -23.04 -4.01 -1.79
C GLY A 181 -21.99 -4.72 -2.62
N GLN A 182 -22.46 -5.46 -3.60
CA GLN A 182 -21.66 -6.20 -4.57
C GLN A 182 -22.12 -5.83 -5.97
N LEU A 183 -21.23 -5.32 -6.80
CA LEU A 183 -21.53 -4.85 -8.15
C LEU A 183 -20.62 -5.51 -9.17
N LEU A 184 -21.21 -6.06 -10.22
CA LEU A 184 -20.53 -6.55 -11.41
C LEU A 184 -20.82 -5.63 -12.59
N ILE A 185 -19.75 -5.17 -13.25
CA ILE A 185 -19.84 -4.39 -14.49
C ILE A 185 -19.12 -5.19 -15.60
N MET A 186 -19.89 -5.62 -16.55
CA MET A 186 -19.40 -6.29 -17.75
C MET A 186 -19.39 -5.32 -18.91
N SER A 187 -18.24 -5.13 -19.54
CA SER A 187 -18.10 -4.19 -20.65
C SER A 187 -17.06 -4.69 -21.64
N PRO A 188 -17.21 -4.41 -22.94
CA PRO A 188 -16.24 -4.78 -23.94
C PRO A 188 -14.84 -4.23 -23.67
N PRO A 189 -13.79 -4.79 -24.27
CA PRO A 189 -12.44 -4.22 -24.21
C PRO A 189 -12.39 -2.77 -24.71
N ARG A 190 -11.43 -2.00 -24.22
CA ARG A 190 -11.16 -0.60 -24.63
C ARG A 190 -12.24 0.44 -24.25
N HIS A 191 -13.15 0.10 -23.35
CA HIS A 191 -14.13 1.04 -22.80
C HIS A 191 -13.59 1.83 -21.58
N GLY A 192 -12.26 1.91 -21.41
CA GLY A 192 -11.63 2.75 -20.38
C GLY A 192 -11.81 2.25 -18.93
N LYS A 193 -12.18 0.99 -18.73
CA LYS A 193 -12.48 0.39 -17.42
C LYS A 193 -11.42 0.66 -16.35
N THR A 194 -10.22 0.15 -16.60
CA THR A 194 -9.08 0.25 -15.65
C THR A 194 -8.72 1.70 -15.35
N GLU A 195 -8.66 2.56 -16.38
CA GLU A 195 -8.33 3.98 -16.20
C GLU A 195 -9.39 4.71 -15.36
N LEU A 196 -10.67 4.43 -15.62
CA LEU A 196 -11.76 4.99 -14.83
C LEU A 196 -11.65 4.59 -13.36
N LEU A 197 -11.34 3.31 -13.08
CA LEU A 197 -11.19 2.80 -11.72
C LEU A 197 -9.95 3.34 -11.02
N ILE A 198 -8.85 3.57 -11.72
CA ILE A 198 -7.65 4.23 -11.18
C ILE A 198 -8.01 5.65 -10.73
N HIS A 199 -8.65 6.44 -11.59
CA HIS A 199 -9.12 7.79 -11.25
C HIS A 199 -10.12 7.75 -10.09
N PHE A 200 -11.02 6.78 -10.09
CA PHE A 200 -11.99 6.59 -9.01
C PHE A 200 -11.32 6.24 -7.67
N ALA A 201 -10.32 5.38 -7.67
CA ALA A 201 -9.56 5.05 -6.46
C ALA A 201 -8.88 6.30 -5.87
N ILE A 202 -8.29 7.15 -6.72
CA ILE A 202 -7.68 8.42 -6.29
C ILE A 202 -8.74 9.38 -5.74
N TYR A 203 -9.89 9.51 -6.40
CA TYR A 203 -11.04 10.28 -5.90
C TYR A 203 -11.46 9.84 -4.50
N ARG A 204 -11.59 8.52 -4.28
CA ARG A 204 -11.97 7.96 -2.96
C ARG A 204 -10.90 8.20 -1.90
N ILE A 205 -9.62 8.15 -2.26
CA ILE A 205 -8.50 8.47 -1.36
C ILE A 205 -8.52 9.95 -0.95
N CYS A 206 -8.77 10.87 -1.90
CA CYS A 206 -8.89 12.29 -1.60
C CYS A 206 -10.13 12.60 -0.75
N LYS A 207 -11.26 11.93 -1.02
CA LYS A 207 -12.52 12.09 -0.27
C LYS A 207 -12.45 11.52 1.14
N ASN A 208 -11.74 10.40 1.33
CA ASN A 208 -11.51 9.77 2.62
C ASN A 208 -10.07 9.23 2.71
N PRO A 209 -9.13 9.97 3.29
CA PRO A 209 -7.73 9.53 3.37
C PRO A 209 -7.52 8.31 4.29
N ASN A 210 -8.54 7.92 5.07
CA ASN A 210 -8.52 6.74 5.94
C ASN A 210 -8.98 5.46 5.24
N ILE A 211 -9.45 5.56 3.99
CA ILE A 211 -9.97 4.44 3.20
C ILE A 211 -8.94 3.33 3.00
N ARG A 212 -9.42 2.10 2.88
CA ARG A 212 -8.64 0.89 2.64
C ARG A 212 -9.15 0.21 1.36
N ILE A 213 -8.35 0.25 0.31
CA ILE A 213 -8.70 -0.29 -1.01
C ILE A 213 -7.86 -1.54 -1.29
N MET A 214 -8.51 -2.62 -1.67
CA MET A 214 -7.85 -3.82 -2.19
C MET A 214 -8.09 -3.89 -3.70
N TRP A 215 -7.01 -3.83 -4.48
CA TRP A 215 -7.06 -4.00 -5.92
C TRP A 215 -6.67 -5.42 -6.30
N VAL A 216 -7.55 -6.11 -7.01
CA VAL A 216 -7.36 -7.49 -7.44
C VAL A 216 -7.26 -7.52 -8.96
N GLY A 217 -6.15 -8.03 -9.48
CA GLY A 217 -5.94 -8.22 -10.92
C GLY A 217 -5.88 -9.70 -11.30
N GLY A 218 -5.93 -9.99 -12.59
CA GLY A 218 -5.81 -11.35 -13.13
C GLY A 218 -4.51 -12.07 -12.73
N ASN A 219 -3.46 -11.31 -12.42
CA ASN A 219 -2.23 -11.79 -11.80
C ASN A 219 -1.61 -10.69 -10.92
N GLU A 220 -0.53 -11.04 -10.21
CA GLU A 220 0.11 -10.12 -9.25
C GLU A 220 0.74 -8.90 -9.93
N ASP A 221 1.30 -9.06 -11.12
CA ASP A 221 1.95 -7.96 -11.84
C ASP A 221 0.92 -6.95 -12.36
N ILE A 222 -0.23 -7.42 -12.87
CA ILE A 222 -1.35 -6.56 -13.29
C ILE A 222 -1.85 -5.74 -12.09
N ALA A 223 -2.11 -6.38 -10.96
CA ALA A 223 -2.54 -5.67 -9.75
C ALA A 223 -1.52 -4.64 -9.28
N LYS A 224 -0.23 -4.99 -9.29
CA LYS A 224 0.86 -4.08 -8.93
C LYS A 224 1.01 -2.91 -9.90
N ASN A 225 0.76 -3.11 -11.18
CA ASN A 225 0.80 -2.04 -12.18
C ASN A 225 -0.33 -1.03 -11.93
N SER A 226 -1.55 -1.48 -11.61
CA SER A 226 -2.65 -0.59 -11.27
C SER A 226 -2.35 0.22 -9.99
N VAL A 227 -1.78 -0.44 -8.94
CA VAL A 227 -1.32 0.27 -7.73
C VAL A 227 -0.21 1.27 -8.07
N SER A 228 0.73 0.92 -8.97
CA SER A 228 1.79 1.83 -9.42
C SER A 228 1.22 3.05 -10.13
N SER A 229 0.22 2.87 -11.01
CA SER A 229 -0.44 3.97 -11.71
C SER A 229 -1.10 4.97 -10.74
N VAL A 230 -1.74 4.46 -9.67
CA VAL A 230 -2.27 5.32 -8.60
C VAL A 230 -1.14 6.06 -7.88
N LEU A 231 -0.04 5.35 -7.51
CA LEU A 231 1.12 5.96 -6.87
C LEU A 231 1.75 7.05 -7.73
N ASP A 232 2.01 6.74 -9.00
CA ASP A 232 2.65 7.65 -9.94
C ASP A 232 1.81 8.92 -10.11
N THR A 233 0.49 8.78 -10.16
CA THR A 233 -0.44 9.93 -10.22
C THR A 233 -0.39 10.75 -8.93
N LEU A 234 -0.43 10.12 -7.76
CA LEU A 234 -0.33 10.82 -6.46
C LEU A 234 1.02 11.52 -6.27
N GLU A 235 2.11 10.99 -6.87
CA GLU A 235 3.44 11.60 -6.81
C GLU A 235 3.61 12.73 -7.85
N SER A 236 3.08 12.57 -9.06
CA SER A 236 3.33 13.48 -10.18
C SER A 236 2.31 14.61 -10.32
N ASN A 237 1.05 14.38 -9.93
CA ASN A 237 -0.01 15.37 -10.11
C ASN A 237 0.15 16.55 -9.12
N ALA A 238 0.69 17.65 -9.62
CA ALA A 238 0.98 18.84 -8.80
C ALA A 238 -0.29 19.42 -8.17
N ARG A 239 -1.39 19.48 -8.93
CA ARG A 239 -2.66 20.06 -8.47
C ARG A 239 -3.32 19.24 -7.38
N LEU A 240 -3.29 17.89 -7.48
CA LEU A 240 -3.75 17.01 -6.39
C LEU A 240 -2.94 17.24 -5.10
N LYS A 241 -1.64 17.37 -5.21
CA LYS A 241 -0.77 17.61 -4.05
C LYS A 241 -1.02 18.97 -3.42
N GLU A 242 -1.15 20.00 -4.23
CA GLU A 242 -1.44 21.37 -3.77
C GLU A 242 -2.79 21.41 -3.03
N ASP A 243 -3.82 20.82 -3.61
CA ASP A 243 -5.19 20.87 -3.10
C ASP A 243 -5.44 19.94 -1.91
N PHE A 244 -4.74 18.78 -1.78
CA PHE A 244 -5.04 17.77 -0.75
C PHE A 244 -3.90 17.46 0.22
N CYS A 245 -2.69 17.97 -0.01
CA CYS A 245 -1.56 17.73 0.89
C CYS A 245 -1.11 19.00 1.61
N GLY A 246 -1.53 20.16 1.18
CA GLY A 246 -1.15 21.43 1.78
C GLY A 246 0.36 21.59 1.92
N PRO A 247 0.85 22.12 3.07
CA PRO A 247 2.27 22.31 3.32
C PRO A 247 3.12 21.03 3.26
N MET A 248 2.49 19.84 3.36
CA MET A 248 3.19 18.58 3.12
C MET A 248 3.65 18.43 1.68
N GLY A 249 2.91 18.96 0.75
CA GLY A 249 3.20 18.91 -0.68
C GLY A 249 3.32 17.50 -1.27
N SER A 250 2.94 16.43 -0.50
CA SER A 250 3.11 15.05 -0.94
C SER A 250 2.19 14.08 -0.21
N PHE A 251 1.56 13.18 -0.97
CA PHE A 251 0.85 12.01 -0.41
C PHE A 251 1.80 10.96 0.17
N LYS A 252 3.08 11.01 -0.20
CA LYS A 252 4.09 10.06 0.28
C LYS A 252 4.42 10.33 1.74
N PRO A 253 4.31 9.33 2.62
CA PRO A 253 4.67 9.48 4.01
C PRO A 253 6.15 9.81 4.17
N ARG A 254 6.51 10.61 5.16
CA ARG A 254 7.91 10.82 5.53
C ARG A 254 8.54 9.48 5.93
N THR A 255 9.79 9.27 5.58
CA THR A 255 10.52 7.99 5.66
C THR A 255 10.49 7.33 7.07
N ARG A 256 10.21 8.11 8.12
CA ARG A 256 10.19 7.66 9.53
C ARG A 256 8.92 6.99 10.00
N THR A 257 7.82 7.13 9.28
CA THR A 257 6.52 6.62 9.76
C THR A 257 6.38 5.11 9.70
N GLY A 258 7.36 4.39 9.14
CA GLY A 258 7.29 2.94 8.88
C GLY A 258 6.18 2.54 7.91
N LYS A 259 5.47 3.52 7.34
CA LYS A 259 4.39 3.30 6.38
C LYS A 259 4.98 2.93 5.02
N SER A 260 4.38 1.93 4.38
CA SER A 260 4.79 1.49 3.03
C SER A 260 4.42 2.52 1.98
N TRP A 261 5.30 2.69 0.99
CA TRP A 261 5.07 3.45 -0.23
C TRP A 261 5.69 2.70 -1.40
N SER A 262 4.94 1.73 -1.94
CA SER A 262 5.42 0.84 -3.00
C SER A 262 4.27 0.25 -3.80
N LYS A 263 4.55 -0.29 -4.98
CA LYS A 263 3.59 -1.01 -5.82
C LYS A 263 2.96 -2.25 -5.19
N ASN A 264 3.51 -2.76 -4.08
CA ASN A 264 2.88 -3.86 -3.32
C ASN A 264 1.79 -3.36 -2.37
N GLY A 265 1.78 -2.06 -2.09
CA GLY A 265 0.82 -1.38 -1.25
C GLY A 265 1.42 -0.15 -0.59
N PHE A 266 0.57 0.83 -0.33
CA PHE A 266 0.97 2.12 0.21
C PHE A 266 -0.04 2.68 1.21
N THR A 267 0.44 3.60 2.05
CA THR A 267 -0.40 4.40 2.95
C THR A 267 -0.10 5.87 2.70
N VAL A 268 -1.14 6.68 2.46
CA VAL A 268 -0.99 8.12 2.23
C VAL A 268 -0.60 8.85 3.52
N SER A 269 0.16 9.95 3.37
CA SER A 269 0.56 10.84 4.46
C SER A 269 -0.64 11.56 5.09
N THR A 270 -1.65 11.86 4.28
CA THR A 270 -2.89 12.56 4.65
C THR A 270 -3.82 11.76 5.55
N ARG A 271 -3.52 10.49 5.84
CA ARG A 271 -4.31 9.66 6.76
C ARG A 271 -4.33 10.26 8.17
N THR A 272 -5.53 10.53 8.68
CA THR A 272 -5.76 11.19 9.98
C THR A 272 -5.96 10.21 11.13
N VAL A 273 -6.51 9.01 10.87
CA VAL A 273 -6.76 8.02 11.91
C VAL A 273 -5.50 7.19 12.18
N HIS A 274 -5.00 7.28 13.41
CA HIS A 274 -3.90 6.46 13.88
C HIS A 274 -4.36 5.04 14.24
N GLY A 275 -3.49 4.05 14.06
CA GLY A 275 -3.80 2.65 14.46
C GLY A 275 -4.43 1.79 13.36
N ILE A 276 -4.83 2.35 12.21
CA ILE A 276 -5.25 1.55 11.06
C ILE A 276 -4.05 0.76 10.54
N LYS A 277 -4.10 -0.57 10.69
CA LYS A 277 -3.00 -1.48 10.30
C LYS A 277 -2.93 -1.72 8.78
N SER A 278 -4.11 -1.78 8.12
CA SER A 278 -4.18 -1.99 6.68
C SER A 278 -3.74 -0.73 5.92
N PRO A 279 -2.97 -0.85 4.83
CA PRO A 279 -2.57 0.28 4.00
C PRO A 279 -3.78 0.96 3.32
N THR A 280 -3.56 2.14 2.75
CA THR A 280 -4.57 2.84 1.95
C THR A 280 -4.94 2.03 0.70
N MET A 281 -3.95 1.45 0.04
CA MET A 281 -4.19 0.58 -1.13
C MET A 281 -3.19 -0.56 -1.17
N ILE A 282 -3.65 -1.75 -1.59
CA ILE A 282 -2.83 -2.94 -1.85
C ILE A 282 -3.23 -3.57 -3.18
N GLY A 283 -2.24 -4.17 -3.87
CA GLY A 283 -2.45 -4.98 -5.06
C GLY A 283 -2.29 -6.47 -4.75
N ILE A 284 -3.23 -7.28 -5.24
CA ILE A 284 -3.23 -8.74 -5.06
C ILE A 284 -3.60 -9.40 -6.39
N GLY A 285 -2.79 -10.36 -6.83
CA GLY A 285 -3.14 -11.16 -7.99
C GLY A 285 -4.13 -12.27 -7.65
N LYS A 286 -4.92 -12.69 -8.64
CA LYS A 286 -5.76 -13.89 -8.57
C LYS A 286 -4.94 -15.10 -8.06
N GLY A 287 -5.51 -15.87 -7.14
CA GLY A 287 -4.82 -16.97 -6.46
C GLY A 287 -3.91 -16.55 -5.32
N GLY A 288 -3.72 -15.24 -5.10
CA GLY A 288 -2.92 -14.69 -4.00
C GLY A 288 -3.55 -14.95 -2.63
N LYS A 289 -2.70 -14.95 -1.59
CA LYS A 289 -3.15 -15.09 -0.20
C LYS A 289 -3.58 -13.75 0.35
N ILE A 290 -4.83 -13.65 0.77
CA ILE A 290 -5.40 -12.48 1.44
C ILE A 290 -5.47 -12.78 2.94
N LEU A 291 -4.36 -12.52 3.67
CA LEU A 291 -4.32 -12.80 5.11
C LEU A 291 -4.56 -11.53 5.92
N SER A 292 -5.57 -11.57 6.80
CA SER A 292 -5.81 -10.59 7.89
C SER A 292 -5.72 -9.12 7.49
N ARG A 293 -6.34 -8.74 6.37
CA ARG A 293 -6.36 -7.35 5.91
C ARG A 293 -7.80 -6.91 5.72
N ASP A 294 -8.24 -6.01 6.59
CA ASP A 294 -9.54 -5.35 6.45
C ASP A 294 -9.48 -4.36 5.29
N CYS A 295 -10.56 -4.25 4.55
CA CYS A 295 -10.71 -3.30 3.45
C CYS A 295 -12.15 -2.77 3.40
N ASP A 296 -12.29 -1.55 2.94
CA ASP A 296 -13.58 -0.88 2.75
C ASP A 296 -14.10 -1.13 1.32
N ILE A 297 -13.18 -1.19 0.36
CA ILE A 297 -13.50 -1.45 -1.05
C ILE A 297 -12.57 -2.51 -1.61
N ILE A 298 -13.14 -3.51 -2.27
CA ILE A 298 -12.43 -4.47 -3.12
C ILE A 298 -12.75 -4.12 -4.57
N ILE A 299 -11.75 -3.79 -5.36
CA ILE A 299 -11.84 -3.57 -6.80
C ILE A 299 -11.21 -4.78 -7.50
N ALA A 300 -11.99 -5.55 -8.24
CA ALA A 300 -11.51 -6.68 -9.02
C ALA A 300 -11.60 -6.33 -10.51
N ASP A 301 -10.43 -6.07 -11.12
CA ASP A 301 -10.28 -5.56 -12.48
C ASP A 301 -9.72 -6.66 -13.39
N ASP A 302 -10.49 -7.03 -14.42
CA ASP A 302 -10.15 -8.04 -15.42
C ASP A 302 -9.45 -9.28 -14.80
N ILE A 303 -10.10 -9.90 -13.79
CA ILE A 303 -9.52 -11.05 -13.05
C ILE A 303 -9.51 -12.35 -13.84
N GLU A 304 -10.25 -12.45 -14.93
CA GLU A 304 -10.22 -13.57 -15.86
C GLU A 304 -9.73 -13.14 -17.25
N ASP A 305 -8.92 -13.99 -17.84
CA ASP A 305 -8.40 -13.88 -19.19
C ASP A 305 -8.66 -15.17 -19.96
N HIS A 306 -8.35 -15.17 -21.25
CA HIS A 306 -8.53 -16.34 -22.10
C HIS A 306 -7.78 -17.58 -21.57
N ALA A 307 -6.56 -17.41 -21.04
CA ALA A 307 -5.77 -18.52 -20.52
C ALA A 307 -6.39 -19.13 -19.26
N SER A 308 -6.91 -18.29 -18.36
CA SER A 308 -7.55 -18.73 -17.10
C SER A 308 -8.92 -19.36 -17.31
N THR A 309 -9.56 -19.13 -18.46
CA THR A 309 -10.91 -19.64 -18.78
C THR A 309 -10.90 -20.81 -19.76
N ALA A 310 -9.80 -21.05 -20.49
CA ALA A 310 -9.70 -22.08 -21.51
C ALA A 310 -9.98 -23.50 -20.98
N GLN A 311 -9.53 -23.82 -19.77
CA GLN A 311 -9.66 -25.16 -19.20
C GLN A 311 -10.72 -25.20 -18.08
N PRO A 312 -11.60 -26.24 -18.05
CA PRO A 312 -12.62 -26.37 -17.00
C PRO A 312 -12.04 -26.38 -15.56
N ARG A 313 -10.85 -26.94 -15.41
CA ARG A 313 -10.15 -26.96 -14.11
C ARG A 313 -9.72 -25.56 -13.68
N ALA A 314 -9.24 -24.74 -14.60
CA ALA A 314 -8.82 -23.36 -14.31
C ALA A 314 -10.02 -22.52 -13.89
N ARG A 315 -11.16 -22.61 -14.61
CA ARG A 315 -12.40 -21.94 -14.24
C ARG A 315 -12.88 -22.33 -12.83
N ARG A 316 -12.88 -23.63 -12.51
CA ARG A 316 -13.22 -24.11 -11.15
C ARG A 316 -12.29 -23.56 -10.08
N ASN A 317 -10.98 -23.52 -10.35
CA ASN A 317 -10.01 -22.97 -9.41
C ASN A 317 -10.26 -21.48 -9.13
N THR A 318 -10.57 -20.68 -10.18
CA THR A 318 -10.91 -19.27 -10.02
C THR A 318 -12.17 -19.11 -9.17
N LYS A 319 -13.24 -19.85 -9.45
CA LYS A 319 -14.48 -19.82 -8.66
C LYS A 319 -14.26 -20.25 -7.20
N THR A 320 -13.47 -21.29 -6.97
CA THR A 320 -13.12 -21.72 -5.61
C THR A 320 -12.32 -20.65 -4.87
N TRP A 321 -11.26 -20.12 -5.49
CA TRP A 321 -10.48 -19.05 -4.87
C TRP A 321 -11.34 -17.80 -4.58
N TRP A 322 -12.22 -17.43 -5.51
CA TRP A 322 -13.16 -16.33 -5.33
C TRP A 322 -14.00 -16.53 -4.07
N THR A 323 -14.69 -17.64 -3.95
CA THR A 323 -15.62 -17.90 -2.85
C THR A 323 -14.91 -18.10 -1.51
N THR A 324 -13.79 -18.85 -1.49
CA THR A 324 -13.10 -19.24 -0.26
C THR A 324 -12.10 -18.20 0.25
N THR A 325 -11.58 -17.37 -0.64
CA THR A 325 -10.49 -16.46 -0.30
C THR A 325 -10.89 -14.99 -0.41
N LEU A 326 -11.46 -14.56 -1.52
CA LEU A 326 -11.80 -13.16 -1.74
C LEU A 326 -13.14 -12.79 -1.09
N ALA A 327 -14.22 -13.45 -1.50
CA ALA A 327 -15.56 -13.15 -1.00
C ALA A 327 -15.69 -13.35 0.52
N SER A 328 -14.89 -14.26 1.09
CA SER A 328 -14.82 -14.46 2.55
C SER A 328 -14.21 -13.26 3.31
N ARG A 329 -13.69 -12.26 2.62
CA ARG A 329 -13.16 -10.99 3.21
C ARG A 329 -14.19 -9.88 3.27
N LYS A 330 -15.34 -10.10 2.69
CA LYS A 330 -16.45 -9.15 2.77
C LYS A 330 -16.94 -9.07 4.21
N GLU A 331 -16.83 -7.90 4.79
CA GLU A 331 -17.49 -7.51 6.03
C GLU A 331 -18.78 -6.71 5.69
N GLU A 332 -19.60 -6.40 6.68
CA GLU A 332 -20.88 -5.69 6.49
C GLU A 332 -20.70 -4.38 5.70
N HIS A 333 -19.62 -3.64 5.98
CA HIS A 333 -19.30 -2.36 5.34
C HIS A 333 -18.38 -2.46 4.12
N THR A 334 -17.95 -3.67 3.75
CA THR A 334 -17.06 -3.88 2.60
C THR A 334 -17.86 -4.00 1.32
N SER A 335 -17.54 -3.17 0.34
CA SER A 335 -18.11 -3.27 -1.01
C SER A 335 -17.17 -4.00 -1.95
N ILE A 336 -17.74 -4.82 -2.84
CA ILE A 336 -16.97 -5.54 -3.86
C ILE A 336 -17.42 -5.06 -5.24
N ILE A 337 -16.52 -4.45 -5.97
CA ILE A 337 -16.75 -3.97 -7.34
C ILE A 337 -15.93 -4.85 -8.28
N VAL A 338 -16.60 -5.58 -9.14
CA VAL A 338 -15.99 -6.39 -10.19
C VAL A 338 -16.24 -5.72 -11.52
N ILE A 339 -15.19 -5.51 -12.27
CA ILE A 339 -15.30 -5.02 -13.64
C ILE A 339 -14.48 -5.90 -14.57
N GLY A 340 -15.03 -6.25 -15.73
CA GLY A 340 -14.33 -7.13 -16.65
C GLY A 340 -14.99 -7.27 -17.99
N SER A 341 -14.37 -8.09 -18.84
CA SER A 341 -14.90 -8.49 -20.14
C SER A 341 -15.16 -9.99 -20.12
N ARG A 342 -16.26 -10.41 -20.71
CA ARG A 342 -16.62 -11.82 -20.79
C ARG A 342 -15.60 -12.61 -21.57
N GLN A 343 -15.15 -13.74 -21.03
CA GLN A 343 -14.12 -14.58 -21.63
C GLN A 343 -14.66 -15.97 -22.01
N HIS A 344 -15.66 -16.48 -21.28
CA HIS A 344 -16.23 -17.80 -21.50
C HIS A 344 -17.66 -17.89 -20.90
N PRO A 345 -18.58 -18.69 -21.50
CA PRO A 345 -19.94 -18.87 -20.95
C PRO A 345 -19.99 -19.40 -19.52
N GLU A 346 -18.95 -20.13 -19.08
CA GLU A 346 -18.85 -20.71 -17.73
C GLU A 346 -17.75 -20.02 -16.90
N ASP A 347 -17.40 -18.77 -17.18
CA ASP A 347 -16.43 -18.02 -16.40
C ASP A 347 -16.95 -17.65 -15.00
N LEU A 348 -16.13 -16.97 -14.19
CA LEU A 348 -16.55 -16.49 -12.88
C LEU A 348 -17.70 -15.47 -13.00
N TYR A 349 -17.62 -14.59 -14.00
CA TYR A 349 -18.61 -13.52 -14.19
C TYR A 349 -20.02 -14.08 -14.41
N SER A 350 -20.14 -15.21 -15.15
CA SER A 350 -21.43 -15.89 -15.29
C SER A 350 -22.02 -16.31 -13.95
N ALA A 351 -21.18 -16.87 -13.07
CA ALA A 351 -21.63 -17.29 -11.75
C ALA A 351 -22.00 -16.10 -10.83
N LEU A 352 -21.42 -14.92 -11.07
CA LEU A 352 -21.80 -13.69 -10.36
C LEU A 352 -23.11 -13.12 -10.88
N ILE A 353 -23.35 -13.16 -12.20
CA ILE A 353 -24.62 -12.74 -12.83
C ILE A 353 -25.78 -13.57 -12.31
N ASP A 354 -25.60 -14.88 -12.17
CA ASP A 354 -26.62 -15.81 -11.71
C ASP A 354 -26.89 -15.72 -10.17
N ASN A 355 -26.13 -14.91 -9.46
CA ASN A 355 -26.23 -14.76 -8.00
C ASN A 355 -27.02 -13.50 -7.64
N GLU A 356 -28.19 -13.65 -7.03
CA GLU A 356 -29.10 -12.56 -6.60
C GLU A 356 -28.46 -11.54 -5.63
N ALA A 357 -27.35 -11.89 -4.98
CA ALA A 357 -26.63 -10.96 -4.11
C ALA A 357 -25.81 -9.92 -4.89
N TRP A 358 -25.75 -10.00 -6.21
CA TRP A 358 -24.97 -9.13 -7.09
C TRP A 358 -25.89 -8.22 -7.92
N GLU A 359 -25.59 -6.93 -7.87
CA GLU A 359 -26.09 -6.01 -8.88
C GLU A 359 -25.25 -6.14 -10.14
N ASN A 360 -25.89 -6.12 -11.32
CA ASN A 360 -25.21 -6.38 -12.59
C ASN A 360 -25.48 -5.25 -13.58
N ILE A 361 -24.41 -4.78 -14.23
CA ILE A 361 -24.47 -3.93 -15.41
C ILE A 361 -23.76 -4.69 -16.53
N VAL A 362 -24.44 -4.89 -17.64
CA VAL A 362 -23.90 -5.52 -18.83
C VAL A 362 -24.00 -4.54 -19.98
N GLU A 363 -22.85 -4.04 -20.45
CA GLU A 363 -22.77 -3.17 -21.62
C GLU A 363 -22.48 -4.05 -22.85
N GLU A 364 -23.29 -3.91 -23.85
CA GLU A 364 -23.11 -4.61 -25.13
C GLU A 364 -22.10 -3.87 -26.04
N ALA A 365 -21.40 -4.61 -26.89
CA ALA A 365 -20.45 -4.02 -27.85
C ALA A 365 -21.13 -3.15 -28.91
N HIS A 366 -22.41 -3.46 -29.18
CA HIS A 366 -23.24 -2.73 -30.12
C HIS A 366 -24.60 -2.46 -29.45
N ASP A 367 -25.04 -1.22 -29.53
CA ASP A 367 -26.45 -0.90 -29.28
C ASP A 367 -27.32 -1.64 -30.32
N SER A 368 -28.44 -2.20 -29.90
CA SER A 368 -29.43 -2.82 -30.80
C SER A 368 -29.92 -1.90 -31.91
N SER A 369 -29.67 -0.59 -31.82
CA SER A 369 -29.89 0.42 -32.86
C SER A 369 -28.75 0.53 -33.88
N CYS A 370 -27.58 -0.09 -33.62
CA CYS A 370 -26.46 -0.08 -34.54
C CYS A 370 -26.68 -1.14 -35.64
N THR A 371 -27.27 -0.75 -36.76
CA THR A 371 -27.31 -1.57 -37.98
C THR A 371 -25.89 -1.70 -38.48
N ILE A 372 -25.34 -2.92 -38.37
CA ILE A 372 -24.13 -3.29 -39.10
C ILE A 372 -24.48 -3.20 -40.59
N PRO A 373 -23.78 -2.38 -41.39
CA PRO A 373 -23.98 -2.45 -42.84
C PRO A 373 -23.77 -3.92 -43.24
N GLU A 374 -24.75 -4.50 -43.92
CA GLU A 374 -24.62 -5.83 -44.50
C GLU A 374 -23.30 -5.83 -45.31
N LEU A 375 -22.38 -6.70 -44.96
CA LEU A 375 -21.23 -6.99 -45.83
C LEU A 375 -21.85 -7.53 -47.10
N GLU A 376 -21.85 -6.70 -48.16
CA GLU A 376 -22.15 -7.20 -49.49
C GLU A 376 -21.19 -8.36 -49.77
N GLU A 377 -21.75 -9.55 -49.89
CA GLU A 377 -21.00 -10.72 -50.33
C GLU A 377 -20.52 -10.43 -51.75
N GLU A 378 -19.18 -10.26 -51.94
CA GLU A 378 -18.52 -10.33 -53.25
C GLU A 378 -18.27 -11.77 -53.66
#